data_8609c818d5403ba917314cd19f5adf7e
#
_entry.id   8609c818d5403ba917314cd19f5adf7e
#
_cell.length_a   1.000
_cell.length_b   1.000
_cell.length_c   1.000
_cell.angle_alpha   90.00
_cell.angle_beta   90.00
_cell.angle_gamma   90.00
#
_symmetry.space_group_name_H-M   'P 1'
#
loop_
_entity.id
_entity.type
_entity.pdbx_description
1 polymer ?
#
loop_
_entity_poly.entity_id
_entity_poly.type
_entity_poly.pdbx_seq_one_letter_code
_entity_poly.pdbx_strand_id
1 'polypeptide(L)'
;LGIVKEEVIKIITLLREEKILADTRDLTAFIKKGDLVNRSKSIAETYRQIEEFFLQQLEENEKTYHLKELNEKAIEAGCQHVTPNKLKTIINFWAIKNWIKRQNLKNSKNHVVIQCIQPKDELQEKLKKRHSLARFIVEFLYGKIDNNADVNAEEVLIEFSVIELQEAYKESLELFKFEVTTDDIEDTLFYLSRIEAIKIEGGFLVIYNTMTIERVEQNIKAQYKKEDYQKLDQFYKNKVQQIHIVGEYAKKMLEDYRGALQFVDDYFKLNYPVFLSKYFKGSRLDDINRNLTPAKFRQLFGSLSTAQLAIINDKESKYIVIAAGPGSGK
;
A
#
# COMPACT_ATOMS: atom_id res chain seq x y z
N LEU A 1 6.79 -25.35 2.56
CA LEU A 1 7.15 -25.23 1.15
C LEU A 1 8.57 -24.62 0.94
N GLY A 2 9.23 -24.12 1.99
CA GLY A 2 10.59 -23.55 1.91
C GLY A 2 10.71 -22.24 1.11
N ILE A 3 9.60 -21.55 0.87
CA ILE A 3 9.56 -20.27 0.16
C ILE A 3 9.57 -19.16 1.21
N VAL A 4 10.41 -18.14 1.01
CA VAL A 4 10.52 -16.99 1.91
C VAL A 4 9.28 -16.11 1.75
N LYS A 5 8.82 -15.47 2.85
CA LYS A 5 7.62 -14.62 2.88
C LYS A 5 7.63 -13.54 1.79
N GLU A 6 8.76 -12.92 1.55
CA GLU A 6 8.94 -11.87 0.54
C GLU A 6 8.71 -12.39 -0.89
N GLU A 7 9.09 -13.63 -1.17
CA GLU A 7 8.83 -14.26 -2.48
C GLU A 7 7.36 -14.57 -2.66
N VAL A 8 6.68 -15.01 -1.61
CA VAL A 8 5.23 -15.26 -1.65
C VAL A 8 4.47 -13.95 -1.92
N ILE A 9 4.83 -12.87 -1.23
CA ILE A 9 4.19 -11.55 -1.43
C ILE A 9 4.39 -11.08 -2.88
N LYS A 10 5.59 -11.19 -3.44
CA LYS A 10 5.86 -10.83 -4.85
C LYS A 10 5.03 -11.64 -5.83
N ILE A 11 4.89 -12.95 -5.60
CA ILE A 11 4.07 -13.81 -6.45
C ILE A 11 2.60 -13.42 -6.37
N ILE A 12 2.08 -13.18 -5.17
CA ILE A 12 0.70 -12.75 -4.96
C ILE A 12 0.45 -11.41 -5.66
N THR A 13 1.34 -10.44 -5.50
CA THR A 13 1.25 -9.13 -6.16
C THR A 13 1.21 -9.27 -7.67
N LEU A 14 2.10 -10.09 -8.26
CA LEU A 14 2.09 -10.37 -9.69
C LEU A 14 0.77 -11.00 -10.16
N LEU A 15 0.26 -12.00 -9.43
CA LEU A 15 -0.99 -12.67 -9.77
C LEU A 15 -2.21 -11.75 -9.65
N ARG A 16 -2.15 -10.74 -8.78
CA ARG A 16 -3.17 -9.69 -8.67
C ARG A 16 -3.11 -8.72 -9.84
N GLU A 17 -1.91 -8.25 -10.20
CA GLU A 17 -1.70 -7.40 -11.38
C GLU A 17 -2.20 -8.08 -12.66
N GLU A 18 -1.99 -9.38 -12.77
CA GLU A 18 -2.49 -10.21 -13.88
C GLU A 18 -3.98 -10.57 -13.79
N LYS A 19 -4.67 -10.08 -12.76
CA LYS A 19 -6.09 -10.38 -12.51
C LYS A 19 -6.41 -11.88 -12.41
N ILE A 20 -5.44 -12.70 -12.05
CA ILE A 20 -5.63 -14.13 -11.75
C ILE A 20 -6.16 -14.30 -10.33
N LEU A 21 -5.72 -13.44 -9.42
CA LEU A 21 -6.22 -13.32 -8.06
C LEU A 21 -6.90 -11.96 -7.88
N ALA A 22 -8.03 -11.96 -7.21
CA ALA A 22 -8.64 -10.76 -6.67
C ALA A 22 -8.34 -10.68 -5.17
N ASP A 23 -8.21 -9.46 -4.67
CA ASP A 23 -8.03 -9.17 -3.26
C ASP A 23 -9.41 -8.87 -2.68
N THR A 24 -9.92 -9.77 -1.89
CA THR A 24 -11.12 -9.55 -1.09
C THR A 24 -10.69 -9.41 0.35
N ARG A 25 -10.85 -8.22 0.91
CA ARG A 25 -10.61 -7.97 2.32
C ARG A 25 -11.92 -8.08 3.05
N ASP A 26 -12.28 -9.28 3.47
CA ASP A 26 -13.46 -9.52 4.27
C ASP A 26 -13.16 -9.08 5.70
N LEU A 27 -13.81 -8.00 6.08
CA LEU A 27 -13.75 -7.42 7.41
C LEU A 27 -15.10 -7.57 8.06
N THR A 28 -15.08 -7.71 9.37
CA THR A 28 -16.28 -7.68 10.21
C THR A 28 -16.19 -6.53 11.20
N ALA A 29 -17.28 -5.78 11.33
CA ALA A 29 -17.37 -4.72 12.31
C ALA A 29 -18.70 -4.69 13.01
N PHE A 30 -18.67 -4.34 14.29
CA PHE A 30 -19.87 -4.04 15.07
C PHE A 30 -20.27 -2.58 14.85
N ILE A 31 -21.50 -2.38 14.37
CA ILE A 31 -22.14 -1.09 14.20
C ILE A 31 -23.08 -0.85 15.37
N LYS A 32 -23.03 0.34 15.94
CA LYS A 32 -23.89 0.72 17.06
C LYS A 32 -25.27 1.15 16.57
N LYS A 33 -26.27 0.37 16.95
CA LYS A 33 -27.68 0.61 16.65
C LYS A 33 -28.35 1.24 17.87
N GLY A 34 -29.18 2.24 17.68
CA GLY A 34 -30.15 2.73 18.66
C GLY A 34 -31.56 2.41 18.19
N ASP A 35 -32.56 2.64 19.01
CA ASP A 35 -33.96 2.25 18.75
C ASP A 35 -34.52 2.76 17.42
N LEU A 36 -34.07 3.92 16.95
CA LEU A 36 -34.44 4.49 15.65
C LEU A 36 -33.32 5.30 15.02
N VAL A 37 -32.10 5.23 15.54
CA VAL A 37 -30.99 6.12 15.13
C VAL A 37 -29.71 5.34 14.93
N ASN A 38 -29.00 5.65 13.86
CA ASN A 38 -27.63 5.17 13.66
C ASN A 38 -26.68 5.85 14.67
N ARG A 39 -26.42 5.19 15.81
CA ARG A 39 -25.53 5.72 16.87
C ARG A 39 -24.09 5.87 16.39
N SER A 40 -23.62 5.00 15.51
CA SER A 40 -22.30 5.13 14.89
C SER A 40 -22.17 6.42 14.11
N LYS A 41 -23.21 6.81 13.36
CA LYS A 41 -23.28 8.10 12.65
C LYS A 41 -23.26 9.28 13.64
N SER A 42 -24.02 9.20 14.73
CA SER A 42 -24.07 10.27 15.74
C SER A 42 -22.71 10.47 16.42
N ILE A 43 -21.96 9.39 16.66
CA ILE A 43 -20.59 9.47 17.20
C ILE A 43 -19.66 10.13 16.19
N ALA A 44 -19.68 9.70 14.92
CA ALA A 44 -18.86 10.27 13.86
C ALA A 44 -19.13 11.77 13.68
N GLU A 45 -20.41 12.18 13.72
CA GLU A 45 -20.83 13.57 13.62
C GLU A 45 -20.35 14.42 14.83
N THR A 46 -20.44 13.87 16.05
CA THR A 46 -19.89 14.52 17.25
C THR A 46 -18.39 14.79 17.09
N TYR A 47 -17.63 13.79 16.63
CA TYR A 47 -16.19 13.96 16.45
C TYR A 47 -15.86 14.90 15.28
N ARG A 48 -16.66 14.95 14.22
CA ARG A 48 -16.54 15.93 13.14
C ARG A 48 -16.59 17.35 13.70
N GLN A 49 -17.63 17.68 14.50
CA GLN A 49 -17.77 18.99 15.11
C GLN A 49 -16.58 19.36 16.00
N ILE A 50 -16.09 18.41 16.79
CA ILE A 50 -14.95 18.65 17.68
C ILE A 50 -13.66 18.87 16.86
N GLU A 51 -13.44 18.14 15.77
CA GLU A 51 -12.27 18.32 14.91
C GLU A 51 -12.30 19.65 14.15
N GLU A 52 -13.46 20.06 13.65
CA GLU A 52 -13.64 21.37 13.00
C GLU A 52 -13.39 22.51 13.98
N PHE A 53 -13.93 22.41 15.19
CA PHE A 53 -13.64 23.36 16.27
C PHE A 53 -12.14 23.38 16.60
N PHE A 54 -11.52 22.22 16.78
CA PHE A 54 -10.11 22.14 17.16
C PHE A 54 -9.21 22.72 16.05
N LEU A 55 -9.52 22.50 14.77
CA LEU A 55 -8.80 23.11 13.65
C LEU A 55 -8.84 24.64 13.71
N GLN A 56 -9.96 25.23 14.10
CA GLN A 56 -10.09 26.68 14.26
C GLN A 56 -9.21 27.20 15.41
N GLN A 57 -9.12 26.45 16.53
CA GLN A 57 -8.33 26.82 17.69
C GLN A 57 -6.82 26.58 17.54
N LEU A 58 -6.44 25.75 16.54
CA LEU A 58 -5.04 25.41 16.31
C LEU A 58 -4.26 26.63 15.84
N GLU A 59 -3.09 26.87 16.41
CA GLU A 59 -2.16 27.92 15.97
C GLU A 59 -1.00 27.28 15.15
N GLU A 60 -0.46 28.04 14.24
CA GLU A 60 0.67 27.57 13.41
C GLU A 60 1.94 27.36 14.22
N ASN A 61 2.16 28.25 15.19
CA ASN A 61 3.27 28.15 16.10
C ASN A 61 2.98 27.20 17.27
N GLU A 62 4.04 26.75 17.92
CA GLU A 62 3.93 25.94 19.13
C GLU A 62 3.13 26.67 20.22
N LYS A 63 2.09 26.02 20.73
CA LYS A 63 1.22 26.54 21.78
C LYS A 63 0.86 25.48 22.80
N THR A 64 0.76 25.91 24.05
CA THR A 64 0.25 25.07 25.14
C THR A 64 -1.27 25.22 25.26
N TYR A 65 -1.97 24.10 25.23
CA TYR A 65 -3.42 24.02 25.39
C TYR A 65 -3.76 23.37 26.73
N HIS A 66 -4.73 23.95 27.45
CA HIS A 66 -5.34 23.33 28.62
C HIS A 66 -6.62 22.60 28.21
N LEU A 67 -6.66 21.27 28.35
CA LEU A 67 -7.76 20.44 27.80
C LEU A 67 -9.12 20.77 28.40
N LYS A 68 -9.19 21.20 29.68
CA LYS A 68 -10.47 21.60 30.28
C LYS A 68 -10.97 22.92 29.72
N GLU A 69 -10.10 23.93 29.60
CA GLU A 69 -10.47 25.22 28.98
C GLU A 69 -10.84 25.05 27.51
N LEU A 70 -10.13 24.18 26.78
CA LEU A 70 -10.45 23.87 25.39
C LEU A 70 -11.82 23.18 25.29
N ASN A 71 -12.17 22.34 26.26
CA ASN A 71 -13.49 21.71 26.35
C ASN A 71 -14.59 22.73 26.63
N GLU A 72 -14.38 23.67 27.55
CA GLU A 72 -15.32 24.74 27.86
C GLU A 72 -15.58 25.60 26.62
N LYS A 73 -14.54 26.02 25.91
CA LYS A 73 -14.66 26.76 24.64
C LYS A 73 -15.39 25.95 23.55
N ALA A 74 -15.18 24.63 23.49
CA ALA A 74 -15.89 23.78 22.53
C ALA A 74 -17.42 23.73 22.85
N ILE A 75 -17.77 23.66 24.15
CA ILE A 75 -19.16 23.72 24.58
C ILE A 75 -19.79 25.07 24.20
N GLU A 76 -19.09 26.19 24.49
CA GLU A 76 -19.53 27.55 24.12
C GLU A 76 -19.70 27.72 22.60
N ALA A 77 -18.85 27.06 21.80
CA ALA A 77 -18.95 27.03 20.34
C ALA A 77 -20.07 26.11 19.81
N GLY A 78 -20.82 25.44 20.69
CA GLY A 78 -21.96 24.61 20.31
C GLY A 78 -21.64 23.15 20.01
N CYS A 79 -20.39 22.67 20.30
CA CYS A 79 -20.05 21.25 20.15
C CYS A 79 -20.83 20.41 21.16
N GLN A 80 -21.68 19.52 20.65
CA GLN A 80 -22.47 18.64 21.50
C GLN A 80 -21.64 17.46 22.01
N HIS A 81 -21.86 17.04 23.25
CA HIS A 81 -21.24 15.85 23.84
C HIS A 81 -19.71 15.84 23.81
N VAL A 82 -19.07 17.02 23.75
CA VAL A 82 -17.61 17.15 23.84
C VAL A 82 -17.15 16.83 25.27
N THR A 83 -16.00 16.19 25.38
CA THR A 83 -15.33 15.89 26.66
C THR A 83 -13.81 16.05 26.49
N PRO A 84 -13.07 16.31 27.59
CA PRO A 84 -11.61 16.37 27.51
C PRO A 84 -10.99 15.10 26.95
N ASN A 85 -11.59 13.95 27.19
CA ASN A 85 -11.11 12.66 26.65
C ASN A 85 -11.30 12.58 25.11
N LYS A 86 -12.43 13.06 24.58
CA LYS A 86 -12.65 13.11 23.14
C LYS A 86 -11.66 14.05 22.44
N LEU A 87 -11.41 15.23 23.01
CA LEU A 87 -10.38 16.14 22.53
C LEU A 87 -9.00 15.48 22.56
N LYS A 88 -8.67 14.78 23.63
CA LYS A 88 -7.41 14.02 23.71
C LYS A 88 -7.30 12.92 22.68
N THR A 89 -8.41 12.22 22.38
CA THR A 89 -8.46 11.20 21.30
C THR A 89 -8.13 11.82 19.95
N ILE A 90 -8.71 12.98 19.61
CA ILE A 90 -8.43 13.70 18.36
C ILE A 90 -6.97 14.15 18.30
N ILE A 91 -6.46 14.79 19.34
CA ILE A 91 -5.07 15.26 19.41
C ILE A 91 -4.10 14.10 19.23
N ASN A 92 -4.37 12.95 19.85
CA ASN A 92 -3.58 11.75 19.68
C ASN A 92 -3.64 11.23 18.23
N PHE A 93 -4.83 11.20 17.64
CA PHE A 93 -5.02 10.72 16.28
C PHE A 93 -4.27 11.63 15.28
N TRP A 94 -4.38 12.94 15.41
CA TRP A 94 -3.68 13.89 14.56
C TRP A 94 -2.15 13.80 14.71
N ALA A 95 -1.65 13.51 15.92
CA ALA A 95 -0.24 13.26 16.14
C ALA A 95 0.24 11.96 15.47
N ILE A 96 -0.56 10.88 15.52
CA ILE A 96 -0.27 9.61 14.82
C ILE A 96 -0.21 9.84 13.30
N LYS A 97 -1.05 10.72 12.76
CA LYS A 97 -1.06 11.07 11.34
C LYS A 97 0.03 12.08 10.93
N ASN A 98 0.90 12.50 11.85
CA ASN A 98 1.89 13.55 11.63
C ASN A 98 1.28 14.89 11.12
N TRP A 99 0.06 15.20 11.52
CA TRP A 99 -0.56 16.48 11.25
C TRP A 99 -0.10 17.55 12.24
N ILE A 100 0.10 17.12 13.46
CA ILE A 100 0.63 17.93 14.56
C ILE A 100 1.74 17.18 15.29
N LYS A 101 2.65 17.92 15.89
CA LYS A 101 3.59 17.43 16.89
C LYS A 101 3.03 17.70 18.28
N ARG A 102 3.05 16.69 19.13
CA ARG A 102 2.49 16.76 20.48
C ARG A 102 3.53 16.41 21.53
N GLN A 103 3.57 17.20 22.61
CA GLN A 103 4.38 16.92 23.80
C GLN A 103 3.51 17.07 25.06
N ASN A 104 3.64 16.14 26.00
CA ASN A 104 3.03 16.28 27.32
C ASN A 104 3.93 17.09 28.22
N LEU A 105 3.40 18.06 28.95
CA LEU A 105 4.15 18.75 30.01
C LEU A 105 4.40 17.78 31.18
N LYS A 106 5.66 17.71 31.61
CA LYS A 106 6.03 16.99 32.82
C LYS A 106 5.23 17.62 33.99
N ASN A 107 4.51 16.80 34.72
CA ASN A 107 3.71 17.18 35.89
C ASN A 107 2.30 17.76 35.62
N SER A 108 1.78 17.78 34.41
CA SER A 108 0.40 18.17 34.16
C SER A 108 -0.33 17.21 33.22
N LYS A 109 -1.36 16.54 33.74
CA LYS A 109 -2.19 15.61 32.94
C LYS A 109 -3.12 16.32 31.95
N ASN A 110 -3.36 17.62 32.15
CA ASN A 110 -4.35 18.40 31.38
C ASN A 110 -3.72 19.41 30.41
N HIS A 111 -2.39 19.59 30.41
CA HIS A 111 -1.70 20.47 29.49
C HIS A 111 -1.02 19.68 28.39
N VAL A 112 -1.15 20.13 27.18
CA VAL A 112 -0.50 19.55 26.01
C VAL A 112 0.09 20.68 25.16
N VAL A 113 1.34 20.53 24.79
CA VAL A 113 2.01 21.42 23.83
C VAL A 113 1.79 20.87 22.45
N ILE A 114 1.29 21.70 21.54
CA ILE A 114 0.96 21.31 20.17
C ILE A 114 1.64 22.27 19.21
N GLN A 115 2.28 21.70 18.19
CA GLN A 115 2.84 22.41 17.04
C GLN A 115 2.20 21.86 15.78
N CYS A 116 1.70 22.72 14.92
CA CYS A 116 1.18 22.35 13.61
C CYS A 116 2.35 21.95 12.70
N ILE A 117 2.25 20.79 12.03
CA ILE A 117 3.26 20.33 11.05
C ILE A 117 2.81 20.67 9.64
N GLN A 118 1.49 20.57 9.39
CA GLN A 118 0.91 20.78 8.07
C GLN A 118 0.10 22.09 8.05
N PRO A 119 0.04 22.80 6.91
CA PRO A 119 -0.78 23.99 6.76
C PRO A 119 -2.25 23.71 7.08
N LYS A 120 -2.93 24.68 7.70
CA LYS A 120 -4.34 24.53 8.10
C LYS A 120 -5.27 24.23 6.91
N ASP A 121 -5.01 24.82 5.76
CA ASP A 121 -5.82 24.61 4.55
C ASP A 121 -5.74 23.17 4.08
N GLU A 122 -4.54 22.57 4.09
CA GLU A 122 -4.37 21.15 3.77
C GLU A 122 -5.06 20.25 4.79
N LEU A 123 -4.99 20.60 6.07
CA LEU A 123 -5.69 19.85 7.12
C LEU A 123 -7.20 19.93 6.94
N GLN A 124 -7.72 21.09 6.55
CA GLN A 124 -9.15 21.27 6.29
C GLN A 124 -9.65 20.38 5.14
N GLU A 125 -8.88 20.30 4.05
CA GLU A 125 -9.23 19.40 2.93
C GLU A 125 -9.18 17.93 3.33
N LYS A 126 -8.15 17.50 4.06
CA LYS A 126 -8.03 16.14 4.58
C LYS A 126 -9.17 15.79 5.53
N LEU A 127 -9.58 16.73 6.38
CA LEU A 127 -10.71 16.54 7.29
C LEU A 127 -12.03 16.42 6.52
N LYS A 128 -12.29 17.28 5.55
CA LYS A 128 -13.48 17.20 4.69
C LYS A 128 -13.59 15.84 4.01
N LYS A 129 -12.51 15.40 3.37
CA LYS A 129 -12.46 14.09 2.70
C LYS A 129 -12.77 12.96 3.69
N ARG A 130 -12.07 12.92 4.83
CA ARG A 130 -12.25 11.88 5.84
C ARG A 130 -13.66 11.88 6.45
N HIS A 131 -14.21 13.06 6.77
CA HIS A 131 -15.55 13.15 7.34
C HIS A 131 -16.65 12.74 6.35
N SER A 132 -16.52 13.11 5.07
CA SER A 132 -17.42 12.63 4.01
C SER A 132 -17.37 11.11 3.91
N LEU A 133 -16.16 10.56 3.85
CA LEU A 133 -15.96 9.11 3.75
C LEU A 133 -16.42 8.37 5.01
N ALA A 134 -16.16 8.91 6.19
CA ALA A 134 -16.61 8.35 7.46
C ALA A 134 -18.15 8.29 7.54
N ARG A 135 -18.84 9.37 7.13
CA ARG A 135 -20.30 9.40 7.07
C ARG A 135 -20.83 8.35 6.11
N PHE A 136 -20.26 8.29 4.89
CA PHE A 136 -20.63 7.29 3.90
C PHE A 136 -20.48 5.86 4.45
N ILE A 137 -19.31 5.53 5.01
CA ILE A 137 -19.04 4.18 5.52
C ILE A 137 -20.04 3.78 6.61
N VAL A 138 -20.29 4.64 7.58
CA VAL A 138 -21.25 4.31 8.66
C VAL A 138 -22.69 4.20 8.16
N GLU A 139 -23.09 4.99 7.16
CA GLU A 139 -24.41 4.88 6.52
C GLU A 139 -24.52 3.61 5.69
N PHE A 140 -23.52 3.30 4.89
CA PHE A 140 -23.47 2.09 4.07
C PHE A 140 -23.53 0.82 4.93
N LEU A 141 -22.68 0.73 5.95
CA LEU A 141 -22.66 -0.43 6.85
C LEU A 141 -23.99 -0.55 7.64
N TYR A 142 -24.56 0.57 8.07
CA TYR A 142 -25.86 0.57 8.73
C TYR A 142 -26.99 0.11 7.79
N GLY A 143 -26.93 0.47 6.52
CA GLY A 143 -27.86 0.01 5.49
C GLY A 143 -27.81 -1.50 5.21
N LYS A 144 -26.72 -2.17 5.57
CA LYS A 144 -26.58 -3.64 5.49
C LYS A 144 -27.23 -4.39 6.65
N ILE A 145 -27.70 -3.69 7.68
CA ILE A 145 -28.38 -4.35 8.81
C ILE A 145 -29.66 -4.99 8.30
N ASP A 146 -29.75 -6.29 8.43
CA ASP A 146 -30.95 -7.05 8.05
C ASP A 146 -32.13 -6.59 8.93
N ASN A 147 -33.32 -6.44 8.32
CA ASN A 147 -34.55 -6.08 9.03
C ASN A 147 -34.96 -7.15 10.08
N ASN A 148 -34.40 -8.35 10.00
CA ASN A 148 -34.60 -9.43 10.95
C ASN A 148 -33.54 -9.46 12.07
N ALA A 149 -32.56 -8.53 12.08
CA ALA A 149 -31.60 -8.41 13.17
C ALA A 149 -32.33 -8.09 14.47
N ASP A 150 -31.89 -8.71 15.58
CA ASP A 150 -32.50 -8.55 16.89
C ASP A 150 -32.72 -7.06 17.19
N VAL A 151 -34.00 -6.70 17.36
CA VAL A 151 -34.46 -5.31 17.58
C VAL A 151 -33.81 -4.71 18.84
N ASN A 152 -33.44 -5.56 19.80
CA ASN A 152 -32.89 -5.16 21.09
C ASN A 152 -31.34 -5.14 21.11
N ALA A 153 -30.66 -5.52 20.03
CA ALA A 153 -29.21 -5.51 19.99
C ALA A 153 -28.66 -4.08 19.90
N GLU A 154 -27.84 -3.68 20.86
CA GLU A 154 -27.16 -2.38 20.82
C GLU A 154 -26.07 -2.30 19.74
N GLU A 155 -25.48 -3.44 19.38
CA GLU A 155 -24.42 -3.58 18.36
C GLU A 155 -24.80 -4.73 17.42
N VAL A 156 -24.60 -4.51 16.12
CA VAL A 156 -24.84 -5.51 15.07
C VAL A 156 -23.54 -5.76 14.30
N LEU A 157 -23.20 -7.04 14.11
CA LEU A 157 -22.05 -7.47 13.33
C LEU A 157 -22.37 -7.42 11.84
N ILE A 158 -21.53 -6.73 11.08
CA ILE A 158 -21.66 -6.57 9.63
C ILE A 158 -20.39 -7.03 8.96
N GLU A 159 -20.52 -7.84 7.92
CA GLU A 159 -19.43 -8.25 7.04
C GLU A 159 -19.32 -7.31 5.83
N PHE A 160 -18.11 -6.94 5.46
CA PHE A 160 -17.83 -6.05 4.35
C PHE A 160 -16.38 -6.20 3.85
N SER A 161 -16.09 -5.64 2.67
CA SER A 161 -14.73 -5.52 2.18
C SER A 161 -14.35 -4.07 1.91
N VAL A 162 -13.05 -3.75 1.90
CA VAL A 162 -12.55 -2.41 1.54
C VAL A 162 -12.88 -2.09 0.09
N ILE A 163 -12.82 -3.08 -0.79
CA ILE A 163 -13.13 -2.92 -2.21
C ILE A 163 -14.63 -2.62 -2.39
N GLU A 164 -15.50 -3.37 -1.71
CA GLU A 164 -16.94 -3.11 -1.73
C GLU A 164 -17.27 -1.67 -1.30
N LEU A 165 -16.63 -1.18 -0.25
CA LEU A 165 -16.80 0.22 0.19
C LEU A 165 -16.31 1.21 -0.86
N GLN A 166 -15.20 0.94 -1.54
CA GLN A 166 -14.67 1.81 -2.59
C GLN A 166 -15.59 1.86 -3.81
N GLU A 167 -16.10 0.72 -4.25
CA GLU A 167 -17.02 0.61 -5.38
C GLU A 167 -18.35 1.31 -5.06
N ALA A 168 -18.92 1.01 -3.90
CA ALA A 168 -20.16 1.65 -3.46
C ALA A 168 -20.01 3.18 -3.30
N TYR A 169 -18.85 3.67 -2.84
CA TYR A 169 -18.58 5.11 -2.80
C TYR A 169 -18.53 5.72 -4.20
N LYS A 170 -17.90 5.06 -5.16
CA LYS A 170 -17.85 5.51 -6.56
C LYS A 170 -19.22 5.55 -7.22
N GLU A 171 -20.13 4.66 -6.84
CA GLU A 171 -21.50 4.59 -7.35
C GLU A 171 -22.46 5.54 -6.63
N SER A 172 -22.09 6.04 -5.43
CA SER A 172 -22.94 6.93 -4.65
C SER A 172 -23.28 8.22 -5.42
N LEU A 173 -24.46 8.80 -5.16
CA LEU A 173 -24.97 10.01 -5.82
C LEU A 173 -24.47 11.33 -5.20
N GLU A 174 -23.38 11.31 -4.45
CA GLU A 174 -22.85 12.52 -3.83
C GLU A 174 -22.38 13.55 -4.88
N LEU A 175 -22.81 14.80 -4.72
CA LEU A 175 -22.53 15.91 -5.65
C LEU A 175 -21.03 16.31 -5.69
N PHE A 176 -20.31 16.09 -4.60
CA PHE A 176 -18.88 16.37 -4.47
C PHE A 176 -18.15 15.10 -4.05
N LYS A 177 -17.72 14.30 -5.04
CA LYS A 177 -16.93 13.09 -4.79
C LYS A 177 -15.47 13.45 -4.73
N PHE A 178 -14.83 13.01 -3.66
CA PHE A 178 -13.38 12.94 -3.62
C PHE A 178 -12.91 11.68 -4.39
N GLU A 179 -11.76 11.76 -5.01
CA GLU A 179 -11.08 10.56 -5.48
C GLU A 179 -10.61 9.77 -4.24
N VAL A 180 -11.12 8.55 -4.09
CA VAL A 180 -10.91 7.72 -2.89
C VAL A 180 -10.15 6.45 -3.28
N THR A 181 -9.01 6.25 -2.62
CA THR A 181 -8.21 5.04 -2.70
C THR A 181 -8.61 4.03 -1.62
N THR A 182 -8.13 2.80 -1.73
CA THR A 182 -8.29 1.80 -0.65
C THR A 182 -7.62 2.27 0.65
N ASP A 183 -6.48 2.96 0.56
CA ASP A 183 -5.78 3.51 1.72
C ASP A 183 -6.61 4.58 2.45
N ASP A 184 -7.36 5.42 1.72
CA ASP A 184 -8.28 6.39 2.33
C ASP A 184 -9.40 5.70 3.12
N ILE A 185 -9.91 4.59 2.60
CA ILE A 185 -10.93 3.78 3.29
C ILE A 185 -10.35 3.12 4.54
N GLU A 186 -9.19 2.48 4.43
CA GLU A 186 -8.50 1.88 5.56
C GLU A 186 -8.20 2.89 6.66
N ASP A 187 -7.70 4.05 6.29
CA ASP A 187 -7.45 5.17 7.21
C ASP A 187 -8.74 5.66 7.89
N THR A 188 -9.84 5.70 7.14
CA THR A 188 -11.13 6.12 7.68
C THR A 188 -11.74 5.05 8.60
N LEU A 189 -11.59 3.76 8.26
CA LEU A 189 -11.98 2.66 9.15
C LEU A 189 -11.16 2.69 10.45
N PHE A 190 -9.86 2.94 10.36
CA PHE A 190 -9.02 3.14 11.53
C PHE A 190 -9.49 4.30 12.39
N TYR A 191 -9.82 5.45 11.77
CA TYR A 191 -10.39 6.61 12.46
C TYR A 191 -11.69 6.25 13.17
N LEU A 192 -12.65 5.64 12.45
CA LEU A 192 -13.96 5.25 13.01
C LEU A 192 -13.81 4.28 14.20
N SER A 193 -12.85 3.36 14.12
CA SER A 193 -12.52 2.47 15.23
C SER A 193 -11.92 3.21 16.43
N ARG A 194 -11.05 4.22 16.18
CA ARG A 194 -10.42 5.00 17.25
C ARG A 194 -11.37 5.93 18.00
N ILE A 195 -12.38 6.44 17.30
CA ILE A 195 -13.46 7.24 17.91
C ILE A 195 -14.60 6.37 18.47
N GLU A 196 -14.46 5.04 18.42
CA GLU A 196 -15.46 4.08 18.88
C GLU A 196 -16.83 4.18 18.18
N ALA A 197 -16.85 4.71 16.95
CA ALA A 197 -18.04 4.70 16.12
C ALA A 197 -18.35 3.31 15.59
N ILE A 198 -17.32 2.52 15.27
CA ILE A 198 -17.39 1.11 14.94
C ILE A 198 -16.38 0.33 15.76
N LYS A 199 -16.58 -0.97 15.90
CA LYS A 199 -15.60 -1.87 16.50
C LYS A 199 -15.27 -2.97 15.51
N ILE A 200 -14.05 -3.00 15.01
CA ILE A 200 -13.59 -4.02 14.05
C ILE A 200 -13.26 -5.29 14.82
N GLU A 201 -13.82 -6.41 14.38
CA GLU A 201 -13.54 -7.70 14.96
C GLU A 201 -12.07 -8.09 14.73
N GLY A 202 -11.40 -8.61 15.78
CA GLY A 202 -9.95 -8.84 15.75
C GLY A 202 -9.10 -7.58 15.89
N GLY A 203 -9.74 -6.39 16.02
CA GLY A 203 -9.07 -5.11 16.21
C GLY A 203 -8.57 -4.49 14.90
N PHE A 204 -8.12 -3.23 14.96
CA PHE A 204 -7.78 -2.44 13.77
C PHE A 204 -6.57 -3.02 12.98
N LEU A 205 -5.70 -3.80 13.59
CA LEU A 205 -4.57 -4.45 12.89
C LEU A 205 -5.02 -5.44 11.81
N VAL A 206 -6.24 -5.96 11.91
CA VAL A 206 -6.81 -6.83 10.88
C VAL A 206 -6.92 -6.11 9.54
N ILE A 207 -7.23 -4.81 9.53
CA ILE A 207 -7.32 -4.00 8.30
C ILE A 207 -6.02 -4.07 7.49
N TYR A 208 -4.87 -4.10 8.17
CA TYR A 208 -3.55 -4.08 7.52
C TYR A 208 -2.93 -5.47 7.32
N ASN A 209 -3.36 -6.45 8.09
CA ASN A 209 -2.72 -7.76 8.13
C ASN A 209 -3.54 -8.89 7.50
N THR A 210 -4.83 -8.68 7.29
CA THR A 210 -5.71 -9.68 6.69
C THR A 210 -5.68 -9.53 5.17
N MET A 211 -5.30 -10.60 4.49
CA MET A 211 -5.36 -10.69 3.04
C MET A 211 -6.18 -11.93 2.69
N THR A 212 -7.37 -11.73 2.18
CA THR A 212 -8.17 -12.78 1.58
C THR A 212 -7.94 -12.76 0.08
N ILE A 213 -7.61 -13.91 -0.50
CA ILE A 213 -7.28 -14.05 -1.92
C ILE A 213 -8.33 -14.92 -2.57
N GLU A 214 -9.02 -14.39 -3.56
CA GLU A 214 -9.95 -15.13 -4.38
C GLU A 214 -9.37 -15.39 -5.78
N ARG A 215 -9.61 -16.57 -6.30
CA ARG A 215 -9.20 -16.92 -7.65
C ARG A 215 -10.22 -16.40 -8.66
N VAL A 216 -9.76 -15.59 -9.60
CA VAL A 216 -10.61 -15.09 -10.68
C VAL A 216 -10.78 -16.20 -11.74
N GLU A 217 -11.95 -16.84 -11.79
CA GLU A 217 -12.21 -18.00 -12.65
C GLU A 217 -12.04 -17.71 -14.14
N GLN A 218 -12.32 -16.49 -14.57
CA GLN A 218 -12.17 -16.08 -15.97
C GLN A 218 -10.73 -16.18 -16.47
N ASN A 219 -9.75 -16.06 -15.57
CA ASN A 219 -8.32 -16.04 -15.89
C ASN A 219 -7.59 -17.33 -15.49
N ILE A 220 -8.31 -18.37 -15.09
CA ILE A 220 -7.73 -19.67 -14.67
C ILE A 220 -6.80 -20.30 -15.74
N LYS A 221 -7.06 -20.01 -17.01
CA LYS A 221 -6.29 -20.56 -18.14
C LYS A 221 -5.01 -19.79 -18.46
N ALA A 222 -4.74 -18.67 -17.78
CA ALA A 222 -3.48 -17.97 -17.95
C ALA A 222 -2.32 -18.83 -17.41
N GLN A 223 -1.49 -19.32 -18.31
CA GLN A 223 -0.34 -20.17 -18.01
C GLN A 223 0.93 -19.48 -18.50
N TYR A 224 1.90 -19.35 -17.61
CA TYR A 224 3.24 -18.88 -17.96
C TYR A 224 4.07 -20.07 -18.46
N LYS A 225 4.48 -20.01 -19.73
CA LYS A 225 5.32 -21.04 -20.34
C LYS A 225 6.79 -20.61 -20.28
N LYS A 226 7.68 -21.58 -20.17
CA LYS A 226 9.13 -21.32 -20.16
C LYS A 226 9.59 -20.60 -21.43
N GLU A 227 8.94 -20.89 -22.55
CA GLU A 227 9.22 -20.30 -23.87
C GLU A 227 9.02 -18.78 -23.88
N ASP A 228 8.07 -18.26 -23.09
CA ASP A 228 7.77 -16.82 -23.01
C ASP A 228 8.97 -16.03 -22.44
N TYR A 229 9.83 -16.69 -21.68
CA TYR A 229 10.99 -16.10 -21.01
C TYR A 229 12.33 -16.32 -21.73
N GLN A 230 12.34 -17.02 -22.87
CA GLN A 230 13.61 -17.38 -23.54
C GLN A 230 14.47 -16.17 -23.92
N LYS A 231 13.88 -15.08 -24.39
CA LYS A 231 14.62 -13.86 -24.76
C LYS A 231 15.26 -13.19 -23.54
N LEU A 232 14.55 -13.17 -22.43
CA LEU A 232 15.07 -12.64 -21.16
C LEU A 232 16.19 -13.53 -20.60
N ASP A 233 16.02 -14.84 -20.65
CA ASP A 233 17.05 -15.79 -20.24
C ASP A 233 18.32 -15.56 -21.05
N GLN A 234 18.22 -15.40 -22.37
CA GLN A 234 19.34 -15.10 -23.24
C GLN A 234 19.98 -13.74 -22.93
N PHE A 235 19.18 -12.72 -22.69
CA PHE A 235 19.68 -11.39 -22.29
C PHE A 235 20.50 -11.46 -21.00
N TYR A 236 20.00 -12.13 -19.98
CA TYR A 236 20.71 -12.24 -18.70
C TYR A 236 21.96 -13.14 -18.79
N LYS A 237 21.92 -14.20 -19.61
CA LYS A 237 23.12 -15.00 -19.92
C LYS A 237 24.21 -14.12 -20.53
N ASN A 238 23.86 -13.32 -21.51
CA ASN A 238 24.80 -12.41 -22.16
C ASN A 238 25.36 -11.38 -21.15
N LYS A 239 24.53 -10.86 -20.24
CA LYS A 239 24.97 -9.91 -19.20
C LYS A 239 25.93 -10.57 -18.20
N VAL A 240 25.64 -11.78 -17.74
CA VAL A 240 26.53 -12.53 -16.85
C VAL A 240 27.87 -12.79 -17.54
N GLN A 241 27.86 -13.23 -18.79
CA GLN A 241 29.08 -13.45 -19.59
C GLN A 241 29.89 -12.16 -19.73
N GLN A 242 29.25 -11.02 -20.04
CA GLN A 242 29.92 -9.72 -20.14
C GLN A 242 30.62 -9.32 -18.83
N ILE A 243 29.96 -9.52 -17.69
CA ILE A 243 30.55 -9.21 -16.37
C ILE A 243 31.82 -10.06 -16.13
N HIS A 244 31.75 -11.34 -16.41
CA HIS A 244 32.92 -12.20 -16.27
C HIS A 244 34.08 -11.84 -17.21
N ILE A 245 33.76 -11.49 -18.48
CA ILE A 245 34.76 -11.07 -19.46
C ILE A 245 35.42 -9.76 -19.02
N VAL A 246 34.65 -8.76 -18.59
CA VAL A 246 35.15 -7.47 -18.09
C VAL A 246 36.00 -7.69 -16.83
N GLY A 247 35.55 -8.55 -15.91
CA GLY A 247 36.30 -8.89 -14.71
C GLY A 247 37.66 -9.56 -15.00
N GLU A 248 37.70 -10.49 -15.97
CA GLU A 248 38.96 -11.12 -16.38
C GLU A 248 39.92 -10.12 -17.10
N TYR A 249 39.35 -9.24 -17.95
CA TYR A 249 40.13 -8.16 -18.55
C TYR A 249 40.70 -7.24 -17.47
N ALA A 250 39.93 -6.78 -16.53
CA ALA A 250 40.40 -5.91 -15.45
C ALA A 250 41.52 -6.56 -14.63
N LYS A 251 41.37 -7.87 -14.31
CA LYS A 251 42.41 -8.62 -13.63
C LYS A 251 43.71 -8.65 -14.44
N LYS A 252 43.64 -8.96 -15.75
CA LYS A 252 44.82 -8.99 -16.63
C LYS A 252 45.46 -7.60 -16.76
N MET A 253 44.68 -6.53 -16.79
CA MET A 253 45.21 -5.18 -16.82
C MET A 253 46.10 -4.86 -15.61
N LEU A 254 45.80 -5.42 -14.46
CA LEU A 254 46.57 -5.22 -13.23
C LEU A 254 47.79 -6.16 -13.14
N GLU A 255 47.69 -7.40 -13.65
CA GLU A 255 48.70 -8.45 -13.49
C GLU A 255 49.62 -8.59 -14.73
N ASP A 256 49.06 -8.46 -15.93
CA ASP A 256 49.75 -8.66 -17.22
C ASP A 256 49.11 -7.80 -18.32
N TYR A 257 49.60 -6.60 -18.47
CA TYR A 257 49.13 -5.65 -19.46
C TYR A 257 49.17 -6.15 -20.91
N ARG A 258 50.24 -6.88 -21.27
CA ARG A 258 50.37 -7.47 -22.62
C ARG A 258 49.35 -8.57 -22.86
N GLY A 259 49.14 -9.41 -21.85
CA GLY A 259 48.08 -10.40 -21.88
C GLY A 259 46.68 -9.81 -21.93
N ALA A 260 46.46 -8.63 -21.34
CA ALA A 260 45.21 -7.91 -21.45
C ALA A 260 44.94 -7.40 -22.88
N LEU A 261 45.93 -6.88 -23.55
CA LEU A 261 45.80 -6.45 -24.96
C LEU A 261 45.49 -7.65 -25.88
N GLN A 262 46.20 -8.77 -25.67
CA GLN A 262 45.93 -10.01 -26.41
C GLN A 262 44.53 -10.56 -26.13
N PHE A 263 44.02 -10.43 -24.90
CA PHE A 263 42.67 -10.83 -24.52
C PHE A 263 41.60 -10.04 -25.29
N VAL A 264 41.79 -8.72 -25.43
CA VAL A 264 40.88 -7.86 -26.20
C VAL A 264 40.94 -8.21 -27.69
N ASP A 265 42.15 -8.39 -28.24
CA ASP A 265 42.33 -8.76 -29.65
C ASP A 265 41.65 -10.11 -29.97
N ASP A 266 41.82 -11.09 -29.10
CA ASP A 266 41.18 -12.40 -29.21
C ASP A 266 39.67 -12.33 -29.06
N TYR A 267 39.16 -11.46 -28.20
CA TYR A 267 37.69 -11.25 -28.05
C TYR A 267 37.04 -10.84 -29.36
N PHE A 268 37.69 -10.01 -30.15
CA PHE A 268 37.15 -9.54 -31.43
C PHE A 268 37.49 -10.49 -32.61
N LYS A 269 38.52 -11.30 -32.53
CA LYS A 269 38.96 -12.15 -33.64
C LYS A 269 38.52 -13.60 -33.55
N LEU A 270 38.37 -14.13 -32.34
CA LEU A 270 38.03 -15.53 -32.16
C LEU A 270 36.50 -15.74 -32.12
N ASN A 271 36.08 -16.91 -32.57
CA ASN A 271 34.71 -17.35 -32.29
C ASN A 271 34.48 -17.43 -30.80
N TYR A 272 33.30 -16.96 -30.34
CA TYR A 272 32.99 -16.80 -28.94
C TYR A 272 33.18 -18.05 -28.05
N PRO A 273 32.78 -19.29 -28.48
CA PRO A 273 33.07 -20.50 -27.72
C PRO A 273 34.56 -20.77 -27.56
N VAL A 274 35.37 -20.50 -28.62
CA VAL A 274 36.79 -20.68 -28.61
C VAL A 274 37.47 -19.67 -27.67
N PHE A 275 37.04 -18.41 -27.70
CA PHE A 275 37.47 -17.37 -26.78
C PHE A 275 37.20 -17.76 -25.33
N LEU A 276 35.95 -18.18 -25.01
CA LEU A 276 35.60 -18.60 -23.65
C LEU A 276 36.48 -19.77 -23.16
N SER A 277 36.68 -20.81 -23.98
CA SER A 277 37.50 -21.98 -23.61
C SER A 277 38.99 -21.65 -23.44
N LYS A 278 39.48 -20.62 -24.14
CA LYS A 278 40.86 -20.15 -24.02
C LYS A 278 41.12 -19.44 -22.69
N TYR A 279 40.21 -18.59 -22.27
CA TYR A 279 40.44 -17.69 -21.13
C TYR A 279 39.73 -18.10 -19.84
N PHE A 280 38.71 -18.91 -19.92
CA PHE A 280 37.94 -19.38 -18.76
C PHE A 280 38.03 -20.90 -18.64
N LYS A 281 38.60 -21.38 -17.56
CA LYS A 281 38.85 -22.82 -17.33
C LYS A 281 38.20 -23.26 -16.01
N GLY A 282 37.84 -24.56 -15.95
CA GLY A 282 37.28 -25.17 -14.75
C GLY A 282 35.98 -24.51 -14.28
N SER A 283 35.85 -24.30 -12.98
CA SER A 283 34.63 -23.72 -12.37
C SER A 283 34.21 -22.35 -12.93
N ARG A 284 35.17 -21.55 -13.41
CA ARG A 284 34.87 -20.25 -14.05
C ARG A 284 34.14 -20.40 -15.39
N LEU A 285 34.51 -21.41 -16.18
CA LEU A 285 33.81 -21.72 -17.41
C LEU A 285 32.39 -22.19 -17.13
N ASP A 286 32.23 -22.99 -16.08
CA ASP A 286 30.92 -23.44 -15.63
C ASP A 286 30.07 -22.27 -15.12
N ASP A 287 30.65 -21.32 -14.38
CA ASP A 287 29.97 -20.13 -13.88
C ASP A 287 29.50 -19.23 -15.03
N ILE A 288 30.31 -19.03 -16.06
CA ILE A 288 29.94 -18.26 -17.27
C ILE A 288 28.84 -18.96 -18.08
N ASN A 289 28.91 -20.27 -18.19
CA ASN A 289 27.95 -21.08 -18.92
C ASN A 289 26.74 -21.46 -18.08
N ARG A 290 26.76 -21.15 -16.80
CA ARG A 290 25.69 -21.51 -15.86
C ARG A 290 24.38 -20.89 -16.29
N ASN A 291 23.45 -21.71 -16.63
CA ASN A 291 22.04 -21.29 -16.75
C ASN A 291 21.59 -20.72 -15.41
N LEU A 292 20.73 -19.70 -15.47
CA LEU A 292 20.06 -19.19 -14.28
C LEU A 292 19.50 -20.37 -13.48
N THR A 293 19.85 -20.46 -12.20
CA THR A 293 19.27 -21.50 -11.34
C THR A 293 17.75 -21.31 -11.33
N PRO A 294 16.95 -22.37 -11.13
CA PRO A 294 15.49 -22.25 -11.03
C PRO A 294 15.03 -21.22 -9.98
N ALA A 295 15.79 -21.05 -8.89
CA ALA A 295 15.53 -20.03 -7.88
C ALA A 295 15.79 -18.62 -8.43
N LYS A 296 16.93 -18.42 -9.10
CA LYS A 296 17.27 -17.11 -9.70
C LYS A 296 16.35 -16.76 -10.86
N PHE A 297 15.98 -17.75 -11.66
CA PHE A 297 14.98 -17.61 -12.72
C PHE A 297 13.67 -17.09 -12.14
N ARG A 298 13.13 -17.72 -11.09
CA ARG A 298 11.92 -17.28 -10.41
C ARG A 298 12.04 -15.86 -9.85
N GLN A 299 13.17 -15.52 -9.25
CA GLN A 299 13.40 -14.18 -8.70
C GLN A 299 13.40 -13.09 -9.78
N LEU A 300 13.95 -13.35 -10.94
CA LEU A 300 14.10 -12.38 -12.02
C LEU A 300 12.83 -12.29 -12.91
N PHE A 301 12.22 -13.43 -13.19
CA PHE A 301 11.11 -13.52 -14.15
C PHE A 301 9.73 -13.54 -13.49
N GLY A 302 9.62 -13.99 -12.26
CA GLY A 302 8.37 -13.93 -11.51
C GLY A 302 7.92 -12.50 -11.13
N SER A 303 8.72 -11.49 -11.50
CA SER A 303 8.38 -10.07 -11.31
C SER A 303 7.90 -9.37 -12.58
N LEU A 304 7.76 -10.07 -13.69
CA LEU A 304 7.33 -9.50 -14.96
C LEU A 304 5.86 -9.84 -15.23
N SER A 305 5.09 -8.84 -15.60
CA SER A 305 3.71 -9.01 -16.02
C SER A 305 3.61 -9.58 -17.44
N THR A 306 2.45 -10.17 -17.80
CA THR A 306 2.18 -10.66 -19.15
C THR A 306 2.29 -9.54 -20.18
N ALA A 307 1.88 -8.31 -19.83
CA ALA A 307 2.01 -7.15 -20.71
C ALA A 307 3.49 -6.81 -20.98
N GLN A 308 4.35 -6.87 -19.97
CA GLN A 308 5.79 -6.66 -20.13
C GLN A 308 6.43 -7.76 -20.97
N LEU A 309 6.02 -9.02 -20.78
CA LEU A 309 6.48 -10.14 -21.60
C LEU A 309 6.02 -10.03 -23.05
N ALA A 310 4.79 -9.59 -23.31
CA ALA A 310 4.28 -9.36 -24.65
C ALA A 310 5.12 -8.35 -25.41
N ILE A 311 5.50 -7.23 -24.74
CA ILE A 311 6.39 -6.21 -25.31
C ILE A 311 7.77 -6.80 -25.64
N ILE A 312 8.36 -7.56 -24.72
CA ILE A 312 9.69 -8.17 -24.90
C ILE A 312 9.68 -9.19 -26.04
N ASN A 313 8.58 -9.91 -26.21
CA ASN A 313 8.43 -10.96 -27.23
C ASN A 313 7.92 -10.47 -28.57
N ASP A 314 7.52 -9.21 -28.69
CA ASP A 314 7.06 -8.63 -29.97
C ASP A 314 8.18 -8.68 -31.02
N LYS A 315 7.88 -9.31 -32.16
CA LYS A 315 8.80 -9.48 -33.29
C LYS A 315 8.32 -8.77 -34.55
N GLU A 316 7.08 -8.30 -34.53
CA GLU A 316 6.39 -7.80 -35.74
C GLU A 316 6.33 -6.28 -35.77
N SER A 317 6.25 -5.64 -34.60
CA SER A 317 6.11 -4.20 -34.52
C SER A 317 7.45 -3.49 -34.77
N LYS A 318 7.46 -2.59 -35.75
CA LYS A 318 8.62 -1.71 -36.02
C LYS A 318 8.82 -0.68 -34.92
N TYR A 319 7.74 -0.23 -34.29
CA TYR A 319 7.74 0.75 -33.22
C TYR A 319 6.76 0.29 -32.13
N ILE A 320 7.19 0.37 -30.87
CA ILE A 320 6.36 0.03 -29.71
C ILE A 320 6.28 1.28 -28.82
N VAL A 321 5.07 1.75 -28.54
CA VAL A 321 4.80 2.84 -27.60
C VAL A 321 4.25 2.25 -26.31
N ILE A 322 4.96 2.49 -25.19
CA ILE A 322 4.57 1.99 -23.87
C ILE A 322 4.00 3.16 -23.07
N ALA A 323 2.67 3.15 -22.87
CA ALA A 323 2.01 4.06 -21.96
C ALA A 323 1.99 3.42 -20.55
N ALA A 324 2.87 3.89 -19.66
CA ALA A 324 3.06 3.29 -18.36
C ALA A 324 3.21 4.37 -17.29
N GLY A 325 2.51 4.23 -16.17
CA GLY A 325 2.57 5.12 -15.03
C GLY A 325 3.88 5.01 -14.23
N PRO A 326 4.10 5.86 -13.23
CA PRO A 326 5.20 5.74 -12.28
C PRO A 326 5.12 4.38 -11.56
N GLY A 327 6.26 3.70 -11.40
CA GLY A 327 6.32 2.40 -10.71
C GLY A 327 5.97 1.18 -11.55
N SER A 328 5.59 1.32 -12.82
CA SER A 328 5.22 0.20 -13.72
C SER A 328 6.39 -0.67 -14.21
N GLY A 329 7.61 -0.46 -13.74
CA GLY A 329 8.78 -1.28 -14.07
C GLY A 329 9.27 -1.17 -15.52
N LYS A 330 9.14 0.04 -16.14
CA LYS A 330 9.65 0.29 -17.51
C LYS A 330 11.14 0.02 -17.62
#